data_e5737be81d6559297be1bf61aa423064
#
_entry.id   e5737be81d6559297be1bf61aa423064
#
_cell.length_a   1.000
_cell.length_b   1.000
_cell.length_c   1.000
_cell.angle_alpha   90.00
_cell.angle_beta   90.00
_cell.angle_gamma   90.00
#
_symmetry.space_group_name_H-M   'P 1'
#
loop_
_entity.id
_entity.type
_entity.pdbx_description
1 polymer ?
#
loop_
_entity_poly.entity_id
_entity_poly.type
_entity_poly.pdbx_seq_one_letter_code
_entity_poly.pdbx_strand_id
1 'polypeptide(L)'
;MNEFEKALIKYLGADNLEKIQRIKVGICGAGGLGSNVAASLVRSGFHDFVIADFDRVDTTNLNRQFFFFNQVGECKADALEENLKAINKDISVKKHILKIDRDNAAAVFDGCDVLVEAVDRADVKPIIIETAMAIGAFCVSASGMAGVGNSDEMITRKFGDRLYIVGDFK
;
A
#
# COMPACT_ATOMS: atom_id res chain seq x y z
N MET A 1 -13.76 -17.92 -6.40
CA MET A 1 -12.39 -18.02 -6.95
C MET A 1 -12.43 -17.83 -8.46
N ASN A 2 -11.81 -16.79 -8.96
CA ASN A 2 -11.75 -16.47 -10.40
C ASN A 2 -10.54 -17.14 -11.10
N GLU A 3 -10.42 -16.93 -12.42
CA GLU A 3 -9.34 -17.57 -13.21
C GLU A 3 -7.94 -17.06 -12.81
N PHE A 4 -7.80 -15.80 -12.40
CA PHE A 4 -6.55 -15.24 -11.91
C PHE A 4 -6.11 -15.94 -10.61
N GLU A 5 -7.03 -16.12 -9.67
CA GLU A 5 -6.75 -16.82 -8.41
C GLU A 5 -6.41 -18.29 -8.62
N LYS A 6 -7.12 -18.96 -9.55
CA LYS A 6 -6.75 -20.34 -9.95
C LYS A 6 -5.34 -20.43 -10.53
N ALA A 7 -4.91 -19.41 -11.28
CA ALA A 7 -3.55 -19.36 -11.79
C ALA A 7 -2.51 -19.19 -10.66
N LEU A 8 -2.82 -18.36 -9.63
CA LEU A 8 -1.93 -18.17 -8.49
C LEU A 8 -1.73 -19.45 -7.66
N ILE A 9 -2.74 -20.30 -7.54
CA ILE A 9 -2.62 -21.58 -6.83
C ILE A 9 -1.48 -22.45 -7.39
N LYS A 10 -1.21 -22.38 -8.70
CA LYS A 10 -0.12 -23.16 -9.32
C LYS A 10 1.27 -22.80 -8.78
N TYR A 11 1.43 -21.58 -8.28
CA TYR A 11 2.70 -21.05 -7.75
C TYR A 11 2.74 -21.04 -6.22
N LEU A 12 1.62 -20.72 -5.57
CA LEU A 12 1.55 -20.50 -4.13
C LEU A 12 1.03 -21.73 -3.37
N GLY A 13 0.23 -22.57 -4.04
CA GLY A 13 -0.61 -23.58 -3.38
C GLY A 13 -1.90 -22.96 -2.81
N ALA A 14 -2.94 -23.76 -2.68
CA ALA A 14 -4.26 -23.31 -2.22
C ALA A 14 -4.23 -22.76 -0.78
N ASP A 15 -3.57 -23.47 0.14
CA ASP A 15 -3.52 -23.09 1.56
C ASP A 15 -2.79 -21.75 1.79
N ASN A 16 -1.73 -21.48 1.02
CA ASN A 16 -1.01 -20.22 1.13
C ASN A 16 -1.81 -19.07 0.54
N LEU A 17 -2.47 -19.28 -0.61
CA LEU A 17 -3.33 -18.27 -1.18
C LEU A 17 -4.48 -17.91 -0.23
N GLU A 18 -5.13 -18.90 0.39
CA GLU A 18 -6.18 -18.65 1.38
C GLU A 18 -5.68 -17.83 2.57
N LYS A 19 -4.49 -18.14 3.09
CA LYS A 19 -3.88 -17.36 4.19
C LYS A 19 -3.62 -15.91 3.78
N ILE A 20 -3.09 -15.68 2.57
CA ILE A 20 -2.81 -14.34 2.03
C ILE A 20 -4.10 -13.55 1.85
N GLN A 21 -5.16 -14.17 1.34
CA GLN A 21 -6.44 -13.53 1.10
C GLN A 21 -7.17 -13.07 2.37
N ARG A 22 -6.83 -13.64 3.53
CA ARG A 22 -7.39 -13.23 4.83
C ARG A 22 -6.70 -12.00 5.41
N ILE A 23 -5.54 -11.60 4.88
CA ILE A 23 -4.78 -10.47 5.39
C ILE A 23 -5.36 -9.17 4.83
N LYS A 24 -5.77 -8.28 5.73
CA LYS A 24 -6.25 -6.95 5.39
C LYS A 24 -5.10 -5.94 5.43
N VAL A 25 -4.85 -5.29 4.30
CA VAL A 25 -3.74 -4.36 4.13
C VAL A 25 -4.23 -2.92 4.07
N GLY A 26 -3.77 -2.10 5.01
CA GLY A 26 -3.92 -0.64 4.95
C GLY A 26 -2.75 0.00 4.21
N ILE A 27 -3.04 0.89 3.28
CA ILE A 27 -2.03 1.65 2.53
C ILE A 27 -2.30 3.14 2.73
N CYS A 28 -1.38 3.82 3.40
CA CYS A 28 -1.42 5.26 3.58
C CYS A 28 -0.53 5.93 2.54
N GLY A 29 -1.16 6.60 1.58
CA GLY A 29 -0.53 7.22 0.41
C GLY A 29 -0.60 6.33 -0.82
N ALA A 30 -1.16 6.86 -1.92
CA ALA A 30 -1.26 6.21 -3.23
C ALA A 30 -0.28 6.83 -4.25
N GLY A 31 0.86 7.30 -3.78
CA GLY A 31 1.94 7.86 -4.61
C GLY A 31 2.82 6.80 -5.27
N GLY A 32 4.09 7.15 -5.51
CA GLY A 32 5.07 6.29 -6.17
C GLY A 32 5.30 4.96 -5.47
N LEU A 33 5.35 4.95 -4.13
CA LEU A 33 5.45 3.71 -3.35
C LEU A 33 4.11 3.00 -3.25
N GLY A 34 3.10 3.66 -2.69
CA GLY A 34 1.84 3.01 -2.33
C GLY A 34 1.07 2.43 -3.51
N SER A 35 1.01 3.12 -4.65
CA SER A 35 0.32 2.60 -5.84
C SER A 35 1.00 1.35 -6.41
N ASN A 36 2.34 1.32 -6.44
CA ASN A 36 3.09 0.15 -6.91
C ASN A 36 3.07 -1.01 -5.91
N VAL A 37 3.13 -0.73 -4.61
CA VAL A 37 2.96 -1.76 -3.56
C VAL A 37 1.57 -2.39 -3.66
N ALA A 38 0.50 -1.58 -3.78
CA ALA A 38 -0.85 -2.08 -3.96
C ALA A 38 -0.97 -3.01 -5.18
N ALA A 39 -0.47 -2.59 -6.33
CA ALA A 39 -0.48 -3.40 -7.56
C ALA A 39 0.30 -4.72 -7.38
N SER A 40 1.46 -4.69 -6.72
CA SER A 40 2.27 -5.86 -6.44
C SER A 40 1.58 -6.83 -5.49
N LEU A 41 0.91 -6.32 -4.44
CA LEU A 41 0.17 -7.14 -3.48
C LEU A 41 -1.04 -7.82 -4.12
N VAL A 42 -1.84 -7.10 -4.94
CA VAL A 42 -2.94 -7.72 -5.70
C VAL A 42 -2.43 -8.82 -6.60
N ARG A 43 -1.31 -8.61 -7.32
CA ARG A 43 -0.67 -9.63 -8.16
C ARG A 43 -0.15 -10.83 -7.36
N SER A 44 0.18 -10.64 -6.08
CA SER A 44 0.60 -11.69 -5.17
C SER A 44 -0.56 -12.42 -4.47
N GLY A 45 -1.83 -12.03 -4.72
CA GLY A 45 -3.01 -12.70 -4.21
C GLY A 45 -3.66 -12.06 -2.99
N PHE A 46 -3.17 -10.92 -2.51
CA PHE A 46 -3.86 -10.15 -1.46
C PHE A 46 -5.21 -9.63 -1.99
N HIS A 47 -6.21 -9.60 -1.11
CA HIS A 47 -7.59 -9.42 -1.53
C HIS A 47 -8.32 -8.26 -0.83
N ASP A 48 -7.97 -7.90 0.41
CA ASP A 48 -8.66 -6.88 1.19
C ASP A 48 -7.75 -5.68 1.50
N PHE A 49 -8.18 -4.51 1.04
CA PHE A 49 -7.40 -3.27 1.12
C PHE A 49 -8.17 -2.12 1.75
N VAL A 50 -7.47 -1.32 2.54
CA VAL A 50 -7.88 0.03 2.95
C VAL A 50 -6.89 1.01 2.37
N ILE A 51 -7.32 1.92 1.50
CA ILE A 51 -6.45 2.90 0.83
C ILE A 51 -6.85 4.30 1.25
N ALA A 52 -5.91 5.07 1.80
CA ALA A 52 -6.11 6.47 2.17
C ALA A 52 -5.17 7.38 1.38
N ASP A 53 -5.73 8.25 0.57
CA ASP A 53 -5.03 9.31 -0.17
C ASP A 53 -6.02 10.44 -0.50
N PHE A 54 -5.60 11.70 -0.40
CA PHE A 54 -6.45 12.87 -0.69
C PHE A 54 -6.10 13.57 -2.01
N ASP A 55 -5.01 13.18 -2.64
CA ASP A 55 -4.51 13.80 -3.87
C ASP A 55 -5.28 13.38 -5.11
N ARG A 56 -5.04 14.15 -6.18
CA ARG A 56 -5.47 13.81 -7.53
C ARG A 56 -4.29 13.35 -8.38
N VAL A 57 -4.59 12.55 -9.38
CA VAL A 57 -3.60 12.13 -10.39
C VAL A 57 -3.18 13.35 -11.20
N ASP A 58 -1.88 13.57 -11.31
CA ASP A 58 -1.26 14.62 -12.13
C ASP A 58 -0.36 13.98 -13.19
N THR A 59 -0.17 14.67 -14.32
CA THR A 59 0.70 14.19 -15.40
C THR A 59 2.12 13.92 -14.96
N THR A 60 2.63 14.71 -13.99
CA THR A 60 3.98 14.52 -13.41
C THR A 60 4.10 13.26 -12.56
N ASN A 61 2.98 12.62 -12.24
CA ASN A 61 2.96 11.39 -11.46
C ASN A 61 3.17 10.14 -12.34
N LEU A 62 2.85 10.22 -13.63
CA LEU A 62 2.80 9.07 -14.54
C LEU A 62 4.15 8.40 -14.78
N ASN A 63 5.24 9.07 -14.46
CA ASN A 63 6.60 8.52 -14.60
C ASN A 63 6.95 7.44 -13.54
N ARG A 64 6.22 7.38 -12.41
CA ARG A 64 6.55 6.48 -11.29
C ARG A 64 5.37 5.94 -10.49
N GLN A 65 4.13 6.48 -10.70
CA GLN A 65 2.91 6.03 -10.02
C GLN A 65 2.10 5.12 -10.94
N PHE A 66 1.37 4.19 -10.37
CA PHE A 66 0.56 3.22 -11.12
C PHE A 66 -0.77 3.82 -11.57
N PHE A 67 -0.68 4.88 -12.41
CA PHE A 67 -1.80 5.58 -13.03
C PHE A 67 -1.59 5.74 -14.54
N PHE A 68 -2.69 6.04 -15.25
CA PHE A 68 -2.71 6.18 -16.69
C PHE A 68 -3.15 7.59 -17.09
N PHE A 69 -2.82 7.99 -18.33
CA PHE A 69 -3.07 9.35 -18.82
C PHE A 69 -4.55 9.76 -18.77
N ASN A 70 -5.46 8.83 -19.05
CA ASN A 70 -6.91 9.07 -19.00
C ASN A 70 -7.44 9.31 -17.57
N GLN A 71 -6.66 9.03 -16.55
CA GLN A 71 -7.02 9.22 -15.14
C GLN A 71 -6.55 10.55 -14.55
N VAL A 72 -5.87 11.39 -15.36
CA VAL A 72 -5.40 12.71 -14.91
C VAL A 72 -6.58 13.57 -14.43
N GLY A 73 -6.48 14.07 -13.20
CA GLY A 73 -7.54 14.83 -12.52
C GLY A 73 -8.46 14.01 -11.62
N GLU A 74 -8.47 12.67 -11.70
CA GLU A 74 -9.22 11.80 -10.80
C GLU A 74 -8.59 11.76 -9.40
N CYS A 75 -9.38 11.43 -8.37
CA CYS A 75 -8.82 11.13 -7.05
C CYS A 75 -7.91 9.90 -7.14
N LYS A 76 -6.71 9.95 -6.56
CA LYS A 76 -5.75 8.83 -6.61
C LYS A 76 -6.34 7.54 -6.03
N ALA A 77 -7.11 7.63 -4.95
CA ALA A 77 -7.73 6.46 -4.34
C ALA A 77 -8.78 5.80 -5.25
N ASP A 78 -9.52 6.59 -6.04
CA ASP A 78 -10.50 6.08 -6.99
C ASP A 78 -9.81 5.42 -8.20
N ALA A 79 -8.87 6.14 -8.82
CA ALA A 79 -8.09 5.64 -9.95
C ALA A 79 -7.30 4.36 -9.59
N LEU A 80 -6.73 4.32 -8.38
CA LEU A 80 -6.01 3.13 -7.93
C LEU A 80 -6.94 1.93 -7.75
N GLU A 81 -8.12 2.09 -7.14
CA GLU A 81 -9.10 1.00 -7.06
C GLU A 81 -9.45 0.43 -8.43
N GLU A 82 -9.72 1.30 -9.42
CA GLU A 82 -10.01 0.88 -10.79
C GLU A 82 -8.87 0.04 -11.37
N ASN A 83 -7.63 0.52 -11.25
CA ASN A 83 -6.44 -0.17 -11.76
C ASN A 83 -6.21 -1.51 -11.07
N LEU A 84 -6.43 -1.59 -9.75
CA LEU A 84 -6.29 -2.83 -8.99
C LEU A 84 -7.38 -3.84 -9.37
N LYS A 85 -8.63 -3.40 -9.58
CA LYS A 85 -9.73 -4.25 -10.05
C LYS A 85 -9.54 -4.73 -11.49
N ALA A 86 -8.79 -3.99 -12.32
CA ALA A 86 -8.39 -4.47 -13.63
C ALA A 86 -7.39 -5.64 -13.57
N ILE A 87 -6.64 -5.80 -12.45
CA ILE A 87 -5.79 -6.98 -12.21
C ILE A 87 -6.62 -8.13 -11.65
N ASN A 88 -7.38 -7.89 -10.59
CA ASN A 88 -8.28 -8.87 -9.97
C ASN A 88 -9.59 -8.19 -9.57
N LYS A 89 -10.67 -8.49 -10.32
CA LYS A 89 -11.99 -7.86 -10.15
C LYS A 89 -12.65 -8.14 -8.81
N ASP A 90 -12.25 -9.21 -8.12
CA ASP A 90 -12.91 -9.72 -6.92
C ASP A 90 -12.29 -9.18 -5.63
N ILE A 91 -11.28 -8.30 -5.71
CA ILE A 91 -10.70 -7.66 -4.53
C ILE A 91 -11.67 -6.69 -3.86
N SER A 92 -11.53 -6.54 -2.55
CA SER A 92 -12.22 -5.54 -1.73
C SER A 92 -11.30 -4.33 -1.51
N VAL A 93 -11.80 -3.14 -1.82
CA VAL A 93 -11.06 -1.89 -1.56
C VAL A 93 -11.96 -0.90 -0.84
N LYS A 94 -11.63 -0.59 0.41
CA LYS A 94 -12.23 0.51 1.16
C LYS A 94 -11.37 1.76 0.98
N LYS A 95 -11.96 2.80 0.38
CA LYS A 95 -11.25 4.06 0.09
C LYS A 95 -11.55 5.13 1.11
N HIS A 96 -10.54 5.95 1.41
CA HIS A 96 -10.66 7.16 2.20
C HIS A 96 -9.97 8.33 1.50
N ILE A 97 -10.77 9.25 0.94
CA ILE A 97 -10.25 10.47 0.26
C ILE A 97 -10.14 11.58 1.30
N LEU A 98 -9.12 11.48 2.16
CA LEU A 98 -8.88 12.43 3.23
C LEU A 98 -7.40 12.47 3.63
N LYS A 99 -7.00 13.56 4.28
CA LYS A 99 -5.68 13.64 4.93
C LYS A 99 -5.68 12.83 6.21
N ILE A 100 -4.68 11.97 6.35
CA ILE A 100 -4.47 11.23 7.60
C ILE A 100 -3.79 12.14 8.62
N ASP A 101 -4.32 12.10 9.84
CA ASP A 101 -3.82 12.77 11.03
C ASP A 101 -4.02 11.88 12.28
N ARG A 102 -3.63 12.39 13.46
CA ARG A 102 -3.73 11.65 14.73
C ARG A 102 -5.16 11.31 15.13
N ASP A 103 -6.14 12.13 14.72
CA ASP A 103 -7.52 11.98 15.15
C ASP A 103 -8.26 10.92 14.34
N ASN A 104 -7.86 10.70 13.10
CA ASN A 104 -8.56 9.81 12.18
C ASN A 104 -7.82 8.50 11.84
N ALA A 105 -6.49 8.45 11.97
CA ALA A 105 -5.69 7.32 11.49
C ALA A 105 -6.14 5.97 12.06
N ALA A 106 -6.38 5.88 13.37
CA ALA A 106 -6.80 4.64 14.01
C ALA A 106 -8.16 4.14 13.49
N ALA A 107 -9.12 5.04 13.29
CA ALA A 107 -10.46 4.69 12.77
C ALA A 107 -10.42 4.30 11.29
N VAL A 108 -9.56 4.94 10.50
CA VAL A 108 -9.39 4.64 9.06
C VAL A 108 -8.82 3.24 8.86
N PHE A 109 -7.80 2.88 9.65
CA PHE A 109 -7.08 1.61 9.50
C PHE A 109 -7.49 0.52 10.50
N ASP A 110 -8.62 0.69 11.15
CA ASP A 110 -9.14 -0.31 12.08
C ASP A 110 -9.30 -1.69 11.42
N GLY A 111 -8.85 -2.71 12.11
CA GLY A 111 -8.89 -4.10 11.65
C GLY A 111 -7.93 -4.43 10.51
N CYS A 112 -6.97 -3.56 10.17
CA CYS A 112 -5.88 -3.93 9.27
C CYS A 112 -4.83 -4.77 9.99
N ASP A 113 -4.36 -5.84 9.33
CA ASP A 113 -3.28 -6.70 9.83
C ASP A 113 -1.89 -6.13 9.52
N VAL A 114 -1.81 -5.39 8.40
CA VAL A 114 -0.58 -4.75 7.91
C VAL A 114 -0.88 -3.31 7.53
N LEU A 115 -0.03 -2.36 7.95
CA LEU A 115 -0.03 -0.99 7.44
C LEU A 115 1.22 -0.73 6.62
N VAL A 116 1.02 -0.21 5.41
CA VAL A 116 2.07 0.32 4.54
C VAL A 116 2.07 1.84 4.66
N GLU A 117 3.14 2.38 5.22
CA GLU A 117 3.39 3.81 5.25
C GLU A 117 4.12 4.20 3.95
N ALA A 118 3.42 4.90 3.06
CA ALA A 118 3.88 5.29 1.73
C ALA A 118 3.68 6.79 1.44
N VAL A 119 3.67 7.62 2.50
CA VAL A 119 3.55 9.07 2.37
C VAL A 119 4.92 9.73 2.21
N ASP A 120 4.96 10.86 1.53
CA ASP A 120 6.17 11.70 1.38
C ASP A 120 6.33 12.73 2.52
N ARG A 121 5.30 12.92 3.34
CA ARG A 121 5.27 13.87 4.43
C ARG A 121 5.90 13.30 5.70
N ALA A 122 7.02 13.88 6.12
CA ALA A 122 7.77 13.44 7.30
C ALA A 122 6.97 13.55 8.62
N ASP A 123 6.02 14.49 8.71
CA ASP A 123 5.15 14.68 9.87
C ASP A 123 4.05 13.61 10.01
N VAL A 124 3.66 12.96 8.91
CA VAL A 124 2.63 11.90 8.90
C VAL A 124 3.23 10.52 9.14
N LYS A 125 4.48 10.26 8.74
CA LYS A 125 5.14 8.96 8.91
C LYS A 125 5.07 8.41 10.34
N PRO A 126 5.44 9.19 11.40
CA PRO A 126 5.31 8.71 12.78
C PRO A 126 3.87 8.36 13.17
N ILE A 127 2.88 9.11 12.67
CA ILE A 127 1.46 8.87 12.98
C ILE A 127 1.06 7.47 12.50
N ILE A 128 1.45 7.08 11.30
CA ILE A 128 1.10 5.76 10.74
C ILE A 128 1.81 4.63 11.50
N ILE A 129 3.09 4.83 11.85
CA ILE A 129 3.84 3.84 12.63
C ILE A 129 3.20 3.67 14.03
N GLU A 130 2.91 4.78 14.73
CA GLU A 130 2.24 4.77 16.03
C GLU A 130 0.85 4.11 15.94
N THR A 131 0.08 4.42 14.88
CA THR A 131 -1.22 3.81 14.64
C THR A 131 -1.11 2.29 14.45
N ALA A 132 -0.17 1.82 13.62
CA ALA A 132 0.06 0.39 13.44
C ALA A 132 0.36 -0.32 14.76
N MET A 133 1.20 0.29 15.61
CA MET A 133 1.49 -0.26 16.94
C MET A 133 0.25 -0.30 17.82
N ALA A 134 -0.56 0.76 17.81
CA ALA A 134 -1.77 0.87 18.64
C ALA A 134 -2.84 -0.16 18.27
N ILE A 135 -3.05 -0.42 16.97
CA ILE A 135 -4.01 -1.43 16.48
C ILE A 135 -3.42 -2.85 16.42
N GLY A 136 -2.14 -3.03 16.76
CA GLY A 136 -1.47 -4.33 16.73
C GLY A 136 -1.10 -4.85 15.35
N ALA A 137 -1.09 -4.00 14.33
CA ALA A 137 -0.72 -4.36 12.96
C ALA A 137 0.80 -4.43 12.76
N PHE A 138 1.24 -5.17 11.75
CA PHE A 138 2.58 -5.02 11.21
C PHE A 138 2.68 -3.69 10.45
N CYS A 139 3.81 -3.01 10.55
CA CYS A 139 4.07 -1.78 9.81
C CYS A 139 5.26 -1.95 8.86
N VAL A 140 5.06 -1.56 7.62
CA VAL A 140 6.16 -1.43 6.63
C VAL A 140 6.24 0.04 6.22
N SER A 141 7.37 0.67 6.50
CA SER A 141 7.64 2.08 6.23
C SER A 141 8.83 2.23 5.31
N ALA A 142 8.90 3.35 4.60
CA ALA A 142 10.04 3.69 3.75
C ALA A 142 10.89 4.78 4.41
N SER A 143 12.21 4.64 4.34
CA SER A 143 13.20 5.65 4.75
C SER A 143 13.97 6.16 3.56
N GLY A 144 14.21 7.46 3.56
CA GLY A 144 14.94 8.16 2.52
C GLY A 144 14.05 8.59 1.36
N MET A 145 14.56 9.52 0.57
CA MET A 145 13.98 9.87 -0.73
C MET A 145 14.77 9.11 -1.79
N ALA A 146 14.10 8.17 -2.44
CA ALA A 146 14.70 7.46 -3.57
C ALA A 146 15.03 8.45 -4.67
N GLY A 147 16.28 8.91 -4.66
CA GLY A 147 16.88 9.62 -5.78
C GLY A 147 17.42 8.65 -6.82
N VAL A 148 18.11 9.18 -7.81
CA VAL A 148 18.98 8.40 -8.69
C VAL A 148 20.23 8.03 -7.86
N GLY A 149 20.30 6.80 -7.42
CA GLY A 149 21.38 6.34 -6.52
C GLY A 149 21.75 4.88 -6.74
N ASN A 150 22.58 4.39 -5.85
CA ASN A 150 23.00 3.00 -5.85
C ASN A 150 21.88 2.12 -5.25
N SER A 151 21.24 1.26 -6.05
CA SER A 151 20.21 0.34 -5.59
C SER A 151 20.70 -0.64 -4.51
N ASP A 152 22.00 -0.93 -4.45
CA ASP A 152 22.60 -1.84 -3.48
C ASP A 152 22.61 -1.25 -2.05
N GLU A 153 22.38 0.06 -1.91
CA GLU A 153 22.22 0.72 -0.60
C GLU A 153 20.82 0.56 -0.02
N MET A 154 19.84 0.10 -0.83
CA MET A 154 18.47 -0.13 -0.37
C MET A 154 18.41 -1.41 0.46
N ILE A 155 18.22 -1.25 1.77
CA ILE A 155 18.19 -2.34 2.73
C ILE A 155 16.89 -2.36 3.53
N THR A 156 16.55 -3.51 4.06
CA THR A 156 15.43 -3.67 4.99
C THR A 156 15.96 -3.85 6.40
N ARG A 157 15.47 -3.02 7.34
CA ARG A 157 15.75 -3.17 8.77
C ARG A 157 14.46 -3.49 9.53
N LYS A 158 14.57 -4.43 10.47
CA LYS A 158 13.51 -4.76 11.41
C LYS A 158 13.73 -4.03 12.73
N PHE A 159 12.68 -3.39 13.24
CA PHE A 159 12.65 -2.70 14.51
C PHE A 159 11.58 -3.33 15.42
N GLY A 160 11.99 -3.93 16.51
CA GLY A 160 11.07 -4.72 17.34
C GLY A 160 10.45 -5.89 16.57
N ASP A 161 9.22 -6.25 16.92
CA ASP A 161 8.58 -7.45 16.35
C ASP A 161 7.75 -7.16 15.09
N ARG A 162 7.26 -5.92 14.94
CA ARG A 162 6.22 -5.60 13.96
C ARG A 162 6.53 -4.43 13.02
N LEU A 163 7.72 -3.79 13.11
CA LEU A 163 8.11 -2.68 12.24
C LEU A 163 9.26 -3.07 11.32
N TYR A 164 9.05 -2.86 10.05
CA TYR A 164 10.06 -2.98 9.01
C TYR A 164 10.23 -1.64 8.30
N ILE A 165 11.46 -1.19 8.16
CA ILE A 165 11.79 0.03 7.40
C ILE A 165 12.69 -0.34 6.24
N VAL A 166 12.30 0.10 5.04
CA VAL A 166 13.03 -0.16 3.79
C VAL A 166 13.56 1.16 3.26
N GLY A 167 14.84 1.22 2.94
CA GLY A 167 15.44 2.42 2.38
C GLY A 167 16.96 2.45 2.48
N ASP A 168 17.53 3.61 2.13
CA ASP A 168 18.97 3.88 2.23
C ASP A 168 19.38 4.45 3.60
N PHE A 169 18.41 4.89 4.40
CA PHE A 169 18.62 5.47 5.76
C PHE A 169 19.50 6.73 5.78
N LYS A 170 19.53 7.51 4.70
CA LYS A 170 20.25 8.78 4.56
C LYS A 170 19.34 9.98 4.76
#